data_3203d45a56c13590d342b7fa540894fa
#
_entry.id   3203d45a56c13590d342b7fa540894fa
#
_cell.length_a   1.000
_cell.length_b   1.000
_cell.length_c   1.000
_cell.angle_alpha   90.00
_cell.angle_beta   90.00
_cell.angle_gamma   90.00
#
_symmetry.space_group_name_H-M   'P 1'
#
loop_
_entity.id
_entity.type
_entity.pdbx_description
1 polymer ?
#
loop_
_entity_poly.entity_id
_entity_poly.type
_entity_poly.pdbx_seq_one_letter_code
_entity_poly.pdbx_strand_id
1 'polypeptide(L)'
;MSTVIDLRTYVGASNRRLLVMVDLQQKNYDELAKDNAPDLQRALNNCIVAIRHAREFALPIAFTRHGDAEKQDGPGMLERASQSAWISGLEPRRADMVFERQQPSCYSNHLFENVVSQAGSFAIAGLVAEEICLATAIDASRRGHHVTFLSDASASRCRHNADAATVHALATRAIELFSDVASTGQWLVATSQRPLKGHRYG
;
A
#
# COMPACT_ATOMS: atom_id res chain seq x y z
N MET A 1 22.91 32.88 -16.02
CA MET A 1 22.84 31.71 -15.16
C MET A 1 21.37 31.38 -14.96
N SER A 2 20.88 30.30 -15.53
CA SER A 2 19.47 29.88 -15.37
C SER A 2 19.34 29.16 -14.07
N THR A 3 18.62 29.74 -13.12
CA THR A 3 18.30 29.07 -11.84
C THR A 3 17.22 28.03 -12.13
N VAL A 4 17.59 26.77 -12.16
CA VAL A 4 16.63 25.67 -12.22
C VAL A 4 15.91 25.66 -10.86
N ILE A 5 14.67 26.14 -10.85
CA ILE A 5 13.81 26.05 -9.66
C ILE A 5 13.34 24.60 -9.58
N ASP A 6 13.79 23.87 -8.55
CA ASP A 6 13.28 22.54 -8.26
C ASP A 6 11.85 22.67 -7.72
N LEU A 7 10.87 22.45 -8.61
CA LEU A 7 9.44 22.50 -8.27
C LEU A 7 9.06 21.49 -7.17
N ARG A 8 9.85 20.45 -6.94
CA ARG A 8 9.64 19.49 -5.87
C ARG A 8 9.73 20.13 -4.49
N THR A 9 10.54 21.19 -4.33
CA THR A 9 10.67 21.94 -3.09
C THR A 9 9.42 22.77 -2.76
N TYR A 10 8.69 23.21 -3.77
CA TYR A 10 7.47 24.01 -3.60
C TYR A 10 6.20 23.15 -3.35
N VAL A 11 6.16 21.93 -3.94
CA VAL A 11 5.03 21.00 -3.79
C VAL A 11 5.11 20.21 -2.48
N GLY A 12 6.30 20.13 -1.86
CA GLY A 12 6.57 19.28 -0.69
C GLY A 12 5.98 19.74 0.65
N ALA A 13 5.47 20.97 0.76
CA ALA A 13 5.11 21.54 2.06
C ALA A 13 3.69 21.18 2.57
N SER A 14 2.79 20.63 1.71
CA SER A 14 1.41 20.30 2.08
C SER A 14 1.00 18.86 1.83
N ASN A 15 1.84 18.03 1.24
CA ASN A 15 1.47 16.65 0.92
C ASN A 15 1.45 15.78 2.17
N ARG A 16 0.24 15.44 2.60
CA ARG A 16 0.02 14.42 3.62
C ARG A 16 0.47 13.08 3.03
N ARG A 17 1.61 12.60 3.47
CA ARG A 17 2.21 11.32 3.05
C ARG A 17 1.31 10.19 3.51
N LEU A 18 0.45 9.70 2.63
CA LEU A 18 -0.50 8.60 2.90
C LEU A 18 0.24 7.26 2.82
N LEU A 19 -0.01 6.38 3.79
CA LEU A 19 0.38 4.97 3.71
C LEU A 19 -0.82 4.14 3.29
N VAL A 20 -0.70 3.37 2.21
CA VAL A 20 -1.74 2.46 1.71
C VAL A 20 -1.31 1.02 1.96
N MET A 21 -2.10 0.30 2.76
CA MET A 21 -1.89 -1.10 3.08
C MET A 21 -2.92 -1.95 2.33
N VAL A 22 -2.45 -2.78 1.40
CA VAL A 22 -3.34 -3.56 0.53
C VAL A 22 -3.49 -4.98 1.02
N ASP A 23 -4.72 -5.42 1.12
CA ASP A 23 -5.20 -6.80 1.28
C ASP A 23 -4.46 -7.63 2.35
N LEU A 24 -4.19 -7.03 3.51
CA LEU A 24 -3.66 -7.73 4.68
C LEU A 24 -4.72 -8.63 5.32
N GLN A 25 -5.33 -9.50 4.48
CA GLN A 25 -6.40 -10.41 4.86
C GLN A 25 -5.88 -11.84 5.06
N GLN A 26 -6.50 -12.57 5.98
CA GLN A 26 -6.12 -13.94 6.35
C GLN A 26 -6.08 -14.87 5.13
N LYS A 27 -7.04 -14.74 4.21
CA LYS A 27 -7.07 -15.50 2.97
C LYS A 27 -5.79 -15.37 2.15
N ASN A 28 -5.30 -14.14 1.97
CA ASN A 28 -4.07 -13.90 1.20
C ASN A 28 -2.85 -14.47 1.93
N TYR A 29 -2.82 -14.35 3.26
CA TYR A 29 -1.78 -14.97 4.08
C TYR A 29 -1.75 -16.48 3.90
N ASP A 30 -2.90 -17.15 4.02
CA ASP A 30 -3.00 -18.61 3.93
C ASP A 30 -2.59 -19.14 2.54
N GLU A 31 -2.92 -18.41 1.48
CA GLU A 31 -2.53 -18.75 0.12
C GLU A 31 -1.01 -18.58 -0.09
N LEU A 32 -0.44 -17.46 0.34
CA LEU A 32 1.01 -17.22 0.28
C LEU A 32 1.82 -18.19 1.14
N ALA A 33 1.28 -18.58 2.31
CA ALA A 33 1.92 -19.57 3.17
C ALA A 33 1.95 -20.96 2.53
N LYS A 34 0.90 -21.34 1.80
CA LYS A 34 0.89 -22.61 0.99
C LYS A 34 1.93 -22.59 -0.12
N ASP A 35 2.16 -21.44 -0.71
CA ASP A 35 3.17 -21.23 -1.75
C ASP A 35 4.62 -21.24 -1.22
N ASN A 36 4.81 -21.41 0.10
CA ASN A 36 6.11 -21.27 0.77
C ASN A 36 6.84 -19.98 0.38
N ALA A 37 6.10 -18.88 0.25
CA ALA A 37 6.66 -17.59 -0.11
C ALA A 37 7.73 -17.17 0.92
N PRO A 38 9.03 -17.21 0.59
CA PRO A 38 10.12 -17.09 1.57
C PRO A 38 10.14 -15.71 2.23
N ASP A 39 9.62 -14.71 1.55
CA ASP A 39 9.62 -13.31 1.97
C ASP A 39 8.35 -12.89 2.72
N LEU A 40 7.35 -13.77 2.84
CA LEU A 40 6.06 -13.43 3.44
C LEU A 40 6.21 -12.88 4.86
N GLN A 41 6.94 -13.59 5.73
CA GLN A 41 7.10 -13.17 7.13
C GLN A 41 7.87 -11.85 7.23
N ARG A 42 8.88 -11.65 6.38
CA ARG A 42 9.62 -10.38 6.30
C ARG A 42 8.70 -9.25 5.86
N ALA A 43 7.89 -9.47 4.82
CA ALA A 43 6.96 -8.48 4.32
C ALA A 43 5.94 -8.06 5.39
N LEU A 44 5.36 -9.02 6.13
CA LEU A 44 4.42 -8.71 7.21
C LEU A 44 5.07 -7.96 8.36
N ASN A 45 6.29 -8.33 8.77
CA ASN A 45 7.05 -7.59 9.78
C ASN A 45 7.31 -6.14 9.34
N ASN A 46 7.67 -5.93 8.08
CA ASN A 46 7.87 -4.60 7.53
C ASN A 46 6.54 -3.81 7.41
N CYS A 47 5.42 -4.46 7.10
CA CYS A 47 4.09 -3.84 7.20
C CYS A 47 3.81 -3.34 8.62
N ILE A 48 4.09 -4.16 9.66
CA ILE A 48 3.94 -3.76 11.06
C ILE A 48 4.81 -2.53 11.37
N VAL A 49 6.06 -2.53 10.91
CA VAL A 49 6.99 -1.42 11.12
C VAL A 49 6.48 -0.15 10.44
N ALA A 50 6.05 -0.23 9.17
CA ALA A 50 5.51 0.89 8.42
C ALA A 50 4.25 1.47 9.06
N ILE A 51 3.29 0.63 9.47
CA ILE A 51 2.05 1.02 10.15
C ILE A 51 2.37 1.71 11.50
N ARG A 52 3.29 1.15 12.27
CA ARG A 52 3.69 1.70 13.57
C ARG A 52 4.31 3.09 13.40
N HIS A 53 5.22 3.23 12.44
CA HIS A 53 5.84 4.51 12.09
C HIS A 53 4.80 5.54 11.62
N ALA A 54 3.89 5.16 10.73
CA ALA A 54 2.85 6.07 10.25
C ALA A 54 2.00 6.61 11.43
N ARG A 55 1.66 5.76 12.40
CA ARG A 55 0.93 6.15 13.61
C ARG A 55 1.73 7.07 14.52
N GLU A 56 3.03 6.82 14.69
CA GLU A 56 3.94 7.64 15.49
C GLU A 56 4.08 9.06 14.91
N PHE A 57 4.19 9.17 13.59
CA PHE A 57 4.33 10.44 12.88
C PHE A 57 3.00 11.08 12.45
N ALA A 58 1.86 10.51 12.90
CA ALA A 58 0.51 10.96 12.56
C ALA A 58 0.26 11.05 11.02
N LEU A 59 0.88 10.13 10.27
CA LEU A 59 0.60 9.96 8.85
C LEU A 59 -0.74 9.23 8.68
N PRO A 60 -1.61 9.67 7.76
CA PRO A 60 -2.84 8.95 7.47
C PRO A 60 -2.56 7.56 6.90
N ILE A 61 -3.38 6.59 7.30
CA ILE A 61 -3.28 5.22 6.82
C ILE A 61 -4.60 4.83 6.15
N ALA A 62 -4.51 4.26 4.96
CA ALA A 62 -5.61 3.67 4.22
C ALA A 62 -5.38 2.16 4.09
N PHE A 63 -6.30 1.37 4.58
CA PHE A 63 -6.35 -0.05 4.33
C PHE A 63 -7.30 -0.32 3.17
N THR A 64 -6.92 -1.21 2.28
CA THR A 64 -7.84 -1.70 1.26
C THR A 64 -8.05 -3.19 1.42
N ARG A 65 -9.23 -3.67 1.05
CA ARG A 65 -9.56 -5.08 1.00
C ARG A 65 -10.45 -5.39 -0.19
N HIS A 66 -10.41 -6.62 -0.64
CA HIS A 66 -11.40 -7.08 -1.61
C HIS A 66 -12.77 -7.12 -0.93
N GLY A 67 -13.76 -6.45 -1.51
CA GLY A 67 -15.15 -6.53 -1.08
C GLY A 67 -15.77 -7.83 -1.56
N ASP A 68 -16.37 -8.60 -0.66
CA ASP A 68 -17.21 -9.73 -1.07
C ASP A 68 -18.44 -9.18 -1.78
N ALA A 69 -18.57 -9.49 -3.06
CA ALA A 69 -19.58 -8.91 -3.95
C ALA A 69 -21.04 -9.22 -3.57
N GLU A 70 -21.28 -10.06 -2.57
CA GLU A 70 -22.61 -10.31 -2.02
C GLU A 70 -22.51 -10.78 -0.56
N LYS A 71 -23.09 -10.00 0.33
CA LYS A 71 -23.51 -10.48 1.66
C LYS A 71 -24.68 -11.45 1.44
N GLN A 72 -24.41 -12.64 0.92
CA GLN A 72 -25.42 -13.68 0.86
C GLN A 72 -25.43 -14.43 2.19
N ASP A 73 -26.52 -14.29 2.93
CA ASP A 73 -26.86 -15.16 4.03
C ASP A 73 -26.99 -16.60 3.46
N GLY A 74 -26.06 -17.49 3.84
CA GLY A 74 -26.07 -18.86 3.32
C GLY A 74 -25.00 -19.76 3.95
N PRO A 75 -25.00 -21.06 3.64
CA PRO A 75 -24.02 -22.02 4.15
C PRO A 75 -22.60 -21.55 3.80
N GLY A 76 -21.68 -21.59 4.80
CA GLY A 76 -20.29 -21.11 4.66
C GLY A 76 -20.06 -19.65 5.08
N MET A 77 -21.03 -18.97 5.69
CA MET A 77 -20.90 -17.59 6.18
C MET A 77 -19.74 -17.43 7.19
N LEU A 78 -19.56 -18.40 8.09
CA LEU A 78 -18.46 -18.38 9.07
C LEU A 78 -17.09 -18.54 8.40
N GLU A 79 -16.98 -19.38 7.38
CA GLU A 79 -15.74 -19.58 6.63
C GLU A 79 -15.37 -18.36 5.81
N ARG A 80 -16.35 -17.72 5.16
CA ARG A 80 -16.16 -16.45 4.41
C ARG A 80 -15.80 -15.30 5.35
N ALA A 81 -16.44 -15.18 6.51
CA ALA A 81 -16.10 -14.19 7.51
C ALA A 81 -14.65 -14.36 8.02
N SER A 82 -14.21 -15.61 8.19
CA SER A 82 -12.82 -15.93 8.56
C SER A 82 -11.84 -15.54 7.42
N GLN A 83 -12.19 -15.80 6.18
CA GLN A 83 -11.35 -15.48 5.02
C GLN A 83 -11.22 -13.98 4.75
N SER A 84 -12.26 -13.19 5.05
CA SER A 84 -12.23 -11.73 4.95
C SER A 84 -11.62 -11.04 6.16
N ALA A 85 -11.29 -11.79 7.23
CA ALA A 85 -10.65 -11.26 8.42
C ALA A 85 -9.27 -10.67 8.11
N TRP A 86 -8.89 -9.64 8.85
CA TRP A 86 -7.55 -9.10 8.80
C TRP A 86 -6.54 -10.07 9.43
N ILE A 87 -5.30 -10.03 8.96
CA ILE A 87 -4.19 -10.76 9.60
C ILE A 87 -3.99 -10.20 11.01
N SER A 88 -3.90 -11.11 12.00
CA SER A 88 -3.74 -10.72 13.41
C SER A 88 -2.54 -9.80 13.62
N GLY A 89 -2.77 -8.66 14.27
CA GLY A 89 -1.77 -7.62 14.52
C GLY A 89 -1.61 -6.60 13.39
N LEU A 90 -2.32 -6.77 12.26
CA LEU A 90 -2.31 -5.88 11.09
C LEU A 90 -3.70 -5.28 10.82
N GLU A 91 -4.60 -5.32 11.80
CA GLU A 91 -5.94 -4.78 11.67
C GLU A 91 -5.93 -3.24 11.63
N PRO A 92 -6.82 -2.62 10.83
CA PRO A 92 -7.03 -1.19 10.90
C PRO A 92 -7.58 -0.77 12.28
N ARG A 93 -7.16 0.39 12.77
CA ARG A 93 -7.73 1.03 13.95
C ARG A 93 -8.88 1.95 13.57
N ARG A 94 -9.67 2.38 14.54
CA ARG A 94 -10.82 3.28 14.31
C ARG A 94 -10.45 4.59 13.59
N ALA A 95 -9.21 5.04 13.71
CA ALA A 95 -8.73 6.26 13.05
C ALA A 95 -8.21 6.01 11.63
N ASP A 96 -8.04 4.76 11.23
CA ASP A 96 -7.55 4.39 9.89
C ASP A 96 -8.72 4.33 8.91
N MET A 97 -8.47 4.67 7.66
CA MET A 97 -9.45 4.56 6.58
C MET A 97 -9.49 3.11 6.08
N VAL A 98 -10.67 2.61 5.72
CA VAL A 98 -10.85 1.29 5.11
C VAL A 98 -11.66 1.42 3.83
N PHE A 99 -11.12 0.92 2.72
CA PHE A 99 -11.76 0.94 1.40
C PHE A 99 -11.98 -0.48 0.89
N GLU A 100 -13.21 -0.78 0.49
CA GLU A 100 -13.53 -2.02 -0.21
C GLU A 100 -13.39 -1.80 -1.71
N ARG A 101 -12.71 -2.71 -2.41
CA ARG A 101 -12.50 -2.68 -3.85
C ARG A 101 -13.11 -3.92 -4.52
N GLN A 102 -13.53 -3.75 -5.75
CA GLN A 102 -14.12 -4.82 -6.58
C GLN A 102 -13.15 -5.27 -7.70
N GLN A 103 -12.14 -4.50 -8.00
CA GLN A 103 -11.15 -4.75 -9.03
C GLN A 103 -9.73 -4.73 -8.40
N PRO A 104 -8.69 -5.23 -9.07
CA PRO A 104 -7.33 -5.23 -8.54
C PRO A 104 -6.85 -3.84 -8.10
N SER A 105 -7.12 -2.79 -8.87
CA SER A 105 -6.72 -1.44 -8.52
C SER A 105 -7.52 -0.87 -7.35
N CYS A 106 -6.84 -0.22 -6.39
CA CYS A 106 -7.47 0.52 -5.31
C CYS A 106 -8.37 1.65 -5.82
N TYR A 107 -8.09 2.18 -7.00
CA TYR A 107 -8.91 3.20 -7.67
C TYR A 107 -10.28 2.70 -8.14
N SER A 108 -10.57 1.41 -8.06
CA SER A 108 -11.93 0.91 -8.25
C SER A 108 -12.91 1.41 -7.18
N ASN A 109 -12.40 1.92 -6.07
CA ASN A 109 -13.16 2.65 -5.06
C ASN A 109 -12.96 4.16 -5.24
N HIS A 110 -14.00 4.89 -5.64
CA HIS A 110 -13.92 6.33 -5.91
C HIS A 110 -13.58 7.18 -4.66
N LEU A 111 -13.90 6.71 -3.45
CA LEU A 111 -13.53 7.42 -2.22
C LEU A 111 -12.01 7.33 -1.97
N PHE A 112 -11.38 6.22 -2.37
CA PHE A 112 -9.93 6.09 -2.36
C PHE A 112 -9.28 7.15 -3.26
N GLU A 113 -9.78 7.31 -4.49
CA GLU A 113 -9.29 8.33 -5.42
C GLU A 113 -9.39 9.74 -4.84
N ASN A 114 -10.50 10.08 -4.19
CA ASN A 114 -10.69 11.39 -3.56
C ASN A 114 -9.64 11.65 -2.47
N VAL A 115 -9.33 10.65 -1.64
CA VAL A 115 -8.32 10.77 -0.57
C VAL A 115 -6.92 10.95 -1.17
N VAL A 116 -6.57 10.14 -2.17
CA VAL A 116 -5.25 10.22 -2.82
C VAL A 116 -5.09 11.55 -3.57
N SER A 117 -6.13 12.06 -4.23
CA SER A 117 -6.10 13.35 -4.92
C SER A 117 -5.80 14.51 -3.96
N GLN A 118 -6.24 14.43 -2.71
CA GLN A 118 -5.90 15.41 -1.67
C GLN A 118 -4.47 15.24 -1.13
N ALA A 119 -3.96 14.02 -1.12
CA ALA A 119 -2.62 13.72 -0.65
C ALA A 119 -1.54 14.00 -1.72
N GLY A 120 -1.86 13.80 -3.00
CA GLY A 120 -0.98 13.92 -4.15
C GLY A 120 0.04 12.80 -4.30
N SER A 121 0.36 12.12 -3.22
CA SER A 121 1.32 11.01 -3.19
C SER A 121 1.01 10.02 -2.07
N PHE A 122 1.41 8.76 -2.25
CA PHE A 122 1.27 7.73 -1.22
C PHE A 122 2.35 6.65 -1.34
N ALA A 123 2.64 6.01 -0.20
CA ALA A 123 3.38 4.75 -0.20
C ALA A 123 2.40 3.58 -0.24
N ILE A 124 2.73 2.50 -0.94
CA ILE A 124 1.90 1.29 -1.04
C ILE A 124 2.69 0.06 -0.63
N ALA A 125 2.07 -0.80 0.17
CA ALA A 125 2.61 -2.07 0.63
C ALA A 125 1.48 -3.08 0.89
N GLY A 126 1.82 -4.36 1.03
CA GLY A 126 0.89 -5.43 1.39
C GLY A 126 0.85 -6.58 0.39
N LEU A 127 -0.30 -7.24 0.29
CA LEU A 127 -0.49 -8.49 -0.45
C LEU A 127 -1.56 -8.31 -1.55
N VAL A 128 -1.36 -8.68 -2.82
CA VAL A 128 -0.17 -9.25 -3.44
C VAL A 128 0.42 -8.24 -4.43
N ALA A 129 1.76 -8.20 -4.55
CA ALA A 129 2.45 -7.15 -5.31
C ALA A 129 2.13 -7.20 -6.81
N GLU A 130 2.17 -8.39 -7.42
CA GLU A 130 1.99 -8.59 -8.86
C GLU A 130 0.59 -8.28 -9.37
N GLU A 131 -0.38 -8.12 -8.47
CA GLU A 131 -1.76 -7.85 -8.84
C GLU A 131 -2.20 -6.48 -8.34
N ILE A 132 -2.32 -6.30 -7.02
CA ILE A 132 -2.94 -5.09 -6.45
C ILE A 132 -1.99 -3.89 -6.50
N CYS A 133 -0.72 -4.07 -6.06
CA CYS A 133 0.24 -2.97 -6.06
C CYS A 133 0.54 -2.52 -7.50
N LEU A 134 0.72 -3.46 -8.44
CA LEU A 134 0.99 -3.16 -9.84
C LEU A 134 -0.20 -2.43 -10.49
N ALA A 135 -1.43 -2.96 -10.36
CA ALA A 135 -2.60 -2.32 -10.95
C ALA A 135 -2.84 -0.92 -10.38
N THR A 136 -2.62 -0.74 -9.06
CA THR A 136 -2.76 0.56 -8.41
C THR A 136 -1.68 1.55 -8.85
N ALA A 137 -0.43 1.11 -9.02
CA ALA A 137 0.67 1.96 -9.51
C ALA A 137 0.42 2.45 -10.94
N ILE A 138 -0.06 1.57 -11.83
CA ILE A 138 -0.45 1.93 -13.20
C ILE A 138 -1.54 3.00 -13.19
N ASP A 139 -2.60 2.78 -12.43
CA ASP A 139 -3.72 3.70 -12.36
C ASP A 139 -3.34 5.05 -11.71
N ALA A 140 -2.47 5.03 -10.70
CA ALA A 140 -1.94 6.23 -10.07
C ALA A 140 -1.12 7.07 -11.06
N SER A 141 -0.21 6.44 -11.79
CA SER A 141 0.61 7.09 -12.82
C SER A 141 -0.25 7.77 -13.87
N ARG A 142 -1.32 7.12 -14.35
CA ARG A 142 -2.27 7.68 -15.33
C ARG A 142 -3.01 8.91 -14.82
N ARG A 143 -3.17 9.04 -13.49
CA ARG A 143 -3.83 10.16 -12.80
C ARG A 143 -2.87 11.24 -12.34
N GLY A 144 -1.56 11.06 -12.58
CA GLY A 144 -0.52 12.00 -12.14
C GLY A 144 -0.24 11.96 -10.64
N HIS A 145 -0.63 10.89 -9.95
CA HIS A 145 -0.31 10.68 -8.54
C HIS A 145 1.04 9.98 -8.39
N HIS A 146 1.83 10.41 -7.40
CA HIS A 146 3.12 9.79 -7.11
C HIS A 146 2.97 8.62 -6.15
N VAL A 147 3.57 7.49 -6.50
CA VAL A 147 3.56 6.27 -5.69
C VAL A 147 4.98 5.91 -5.27
N THR A 148 5.15 5.48 -4.04
CA THR A 148 6.35 4.80 -3.55
C THR A 148 5.96 3.36 -3.18
N PHE A 149 6.42 2.39 -3.96
CA PHE A 149 6.20 0.97 -3.65
C PHE A 149 7.22 0.49 -2.64
N LEU A 150 6.75 -0.04 -1.49
CA LEU A 150 7.61 -0.62 -0.46
C LEU A 150 7.83 -2.10 -0.77
N SER A 151 8.88 -2.40 -1.52
CA SER A 151 9.09 -3.74 -2.08
C SER A 151 9.35 -4.80 -1.01
N ASP A 152 10.00 -4.46 0.10
CA ASP A 152 10.30 -5.36 1.21
C ASP A 152 9.15 -5.50 2.23
N ALA A 153 8.08 -4.69 2.09
CA ALA A 153 6.82 -4.79 2.82
C ALA A 153 5.69 -5.38 1.95
N SER A 154 6.03 -6.06 0.87
CA SER A 154 5.10 -6.70 -0.04
C SER A 154 5.58 -8.10 -0.39
N ALA A 155 4.63 -8.98 -0.72
CA ALA A 155 4.90 -10.34 -1.17
C ALA A 155 4.02 -10.70 -2.38
N SER A 156 4.41 -11.74 -3.10
CA SER A 156 3.77 -12.24 -4.31
C SER A 156 3.49 -13.74 -4.20
N ARG A 157 2.55 -14.24 -5.00
CA ARG A 157 2.21 -15.66 -5.10
C ARG A 157 3.08 -16.36 -6.13
N CYS A 158 3.20 -17.68 -6.03
CA CYS A 158 3.66 -18.50 -7.14
C CYS A 158 2.70 -18.35 -8.34
N ARG A 159 3.24 -18.31 -9.54
CA ARG A 159 2.45 -18.25 -10.78
C ARG A 159 2.99 -19.24 -11.81
N HIS A 160 2.18 -20.22 -12.19
CA HIS A 160 2.57 -21.27 -13.12
C HIS A 160 3.93 -21.91 -12.77
N ASN A 161 4.96 -21.63 -13.56
CA ASN A 161 6.30 -22.20 -13.42
C ASN A 161 7.27 -21.24 -12.72
N ALA A 162 6.79 -20.13 -12.12
CA ALA A 162 7.61 -19.17 -11.40
C ALA A 162 7.30 -19.21 -9.90
N ASP A 163 8.34 -19.31 -9.09
CA ASP A 163 8.21 -19.22 -7.64
C ASP A 163 7.85 -17.80 -7.19
N ALA A 164 7.42 -17.67 -5.93
CA ALA A 164 6.98 -16.40 -5.37
C ALA A 164 8.07 -15.31 -5.41
N ALA A 165 9.34 -15.67 -5.21
CA ALA A 165 10.45 -14.72 -5.24
C ALA A 165 10.69 -14.19 -6.64
N THR A 166 10.65 -15.05 -7.64
CA THR A 166 10.75 -14.67 -9.06
C THR A 166 9.59 -13.77 -9.47
N VAL A 167 8.35 -14.14 -9.11
CA VAL A 167 7.17 -13.31 -9.40
C VAL A 167 7.29 -11.95 -8.74
N HIS A 168 7.73 -11.89 -7.48
CA HIS A 168 7.92 -10.64 -6.74
C HIS A 168 8.99 -9.75 -7.39
N ALA A 169 10.11 -10.32 -7.81
CA ALA A 169 11.16 -9.58 -8.50
C ALA A 169 10.67 -8.99 -9.83
N LEU A 170 9.93 -9.76 -10.63
CA LEU A 170 9.34 -9.30 -11.88
C LEU A 170 8.27 -8.24 -11.66
N ALA A 171 7.39 -8.43 -10.67
CA ALA A 171 6.38 -7.44 -10.30
C ALA A 171 7.02 -6.12 -9.86
N THR A 172 8.07 -6.17 -9.04
CA THR A 172 8.82 -4.99 -8.61
C THR A 172 9.40 -4.22 -9.80
N ARG A 173 10.00 -4.92 -10.78
CA ARG A 173 10.51 -4.31 -12.01
C ARG A 173 9.40 -3.68 -12.87
N ALA A 174 8.23 -4.32 -12.93
CA ALA A 174 7.09 -3.77 -13.65
C ALA A 174 6.53 -2.53 -12.94
N ILE A 175 6.45 -2.55 -11.63
CA ILE A 175 5.97 -1.42 -10.81
C ILE A 175 6.93 -0.22 -10.93
N GLU A 176 8.24 -0.45 -11.00
CA GLU A 176 9.27 0.58 -11.16
C GLU A 176 9.08 1.45 -12.43
N LEU A 177 8.35 0.96 -13.42
CA LEU A 177 8.00 1.74 -14.62
C LEU A 177 6.96 2.85 -14.33
N PHE A 178 6.23 2.75 -13.23
CA PHE A 178 5.10 3.62 -12.90
C PHE A 178 5.23 4.32 -11.54
N SER A 179 6.21 3.91 -10.71
CA SER A 179 6.39 4.38 -9.34
C SER A 179 7.84 4.37 -8.92
N ASP A 180 8.15 5.08 -7.83
CA ASP A 180 9.39 4.89 -7.12
C ASP A 180 9.35 3.56 -6.34
N VAL A 181 10.48 2.86 -6.27
CA VAL A 181 10.64 1.66 -5.45
C VAL A 181 11.60 1.97 -4.30
N ALA A 182 11.18 1.64 -3.08
CA ALA A 182 11.97 1.86 -1.88
C ALA A 182 11.86 0.66 -0.93
N SER A 183 12.82 0.53 -0.03
CA SER A 183 12.66 -0.30 1.15
C SER A 183 11.85 0.44 2.22
N THR A 184 11.24 -0.31 3.14
CA THR A 184 10.58 0.24 4.32
C THR A 184 11.52 1.19 5.08
N GLY A 185 12.78 0.77 5.31
CA GLY A 185 13.78 1.61 6.00
C GLY A 185 14.02 2.96 5.32
N GLN A 186 14.14 2.99 3.99
CA GLN A 186 14.28 4.24 3.23
C GLN A 186 13.05 5.14 3.38
N TRP A 187 11.85 4.56 3.33
CA TRP A 187 10.61 5.30 3.51
C TRP A 187 10.48 5.86 4.92
N LEU A 188 10.85 5.11 5.96
CA LEU A 188 10.86 5.59 7.35
C LEU A 188 11.74 6.82 7.49
N VAL A 189 12.97 6.79 6.97
CA VAL A 189 13.90 7.94 7.01
C VAL A 189 13.29 9.15 6.30
N ALA A 190 12.74 8.94 5.08
CA ALA A 190 12.14 10.02 4.29
C ALA A 190 10.92 10.66 4.96
N THR A 191 10.22 9.92 5.83
CA THR A 191 8.96 10.37 6.47
C THR A 191 9.12 10.77 7.94
N SER A 192 10.28 10.53 8.56
CA SER A 192 10.57 10.91 9.96
C SER A 192 10.73 12.41 10.15
N GLN A 193 11.02 13.17 9.10
CA GLN A 193 11.15 14.61 9.21
C GLN A 193 9.76 15.24 9.36
N ARG A 194 9.49 15.87 10.51
CA ARG A 194 8.30 16.71 10.67
C ARG A 194 8.40 17.86 9.67
N PRO A 195 7.31 18.19 8.94
CA PRO A 195 7.29 19.39 8.11
C PRO A 195 7.64 20.58 9.04
N LEU A 196 8.66 21.34 8.67
CA LEU A 196 8.99 22.60 9.37
C LEU A 196 7.71 23.42 9.40
N LYS A 197 7.21 23.75 10.61
CA LYS A 197 6.10 24.68 10.76
C LYS A 197 6.53 25.96 10.07
N GLY A 198 5.87 26.29 8.96
CA GLY A 198 6.13 27.51 8.23
C GLY A 198 6.11 28.68 9.20
N HIS A 199 7.19 29.44 9.26
CA HIS A 199 7.20 30.73 9.94
C HIS A 199 6.08 31.56 9.29
N ARG A 200 5.04 31.85 10.08
CA ARG A 200 4.11 32.92 9.73
C ARG A 200 4.95 34.20 9.83
N TYR A 201 5.27 34.78 8.69
CA TYR A 201 5.64 36.19 8.66
C TYR A 201 4.40 36.98 9.09
N GLY A 202 4.50 37.61 10.24
CA GLY A 202 3.56 38.63 10.70
C GLY A 202 3.70 39.92 9.89
#